data_b9e830e17d46c013ae3c91d47af33bff
#
_entry.id   b9e830e17d46c013ae3c91d47af33bff
#
_cell.length_a   1.000
_cell.length_b   1.000
_cell.length_c   1.000
_cell.angle_alpha   90.00
_cell.angle_beta   90.00
_cell.angle_gamma   90.00
#
_symmetry.space_group_name_H-M   'P 1'
#
loop_
_entity.id
_entity.type
_entity.pdbx_description
1 polymer ?
#
loop_
_entity_poly.entity_id
_entity_poly.type
_entity_poly.pdbx_seq_one_letter_code
_entity_poly.pdbx_strand_id
1 'polypeptide(L)'
;EKIETYNYAGKEDHHLRMVGDLLPRYVYWIKGENNKNIPMECLSFDRNSETFNNKEHDHVRDFYPDLKCGWSYAVQCIDYGDKSVKVLNLKRKLFDQMIVAMEELGDPTDPVTGYDIHFKRKKTGPQVFNVEYQLQVLKCKPRELEDWEKDLVASLKSMDDVLPRPTADAQLELLRRVNNQGDEPSQEVSDEFDVS
;
A
#
# COMPACT_ATOMS: atom_id res chain seq x y z
N GLU A 1 16.30 8.35 6.98
CA GLU A 1 15.98 8.64 5.58
C GLU A 1 14.68 7.94 5.20
N LYS A 2 13.76 8.69 4.57
CA LYS A 2 12.43 8.18 4.24
C LYS A 2 12.48 7.37 2.94
N ILE A 3 11.90 6.15 2.98
CA ILE A 3 11.82 5.30 1.78
C ILE A 3 10.70 5.82 0.88
N GLU A 4 10.98 5.93 -0.42
CA GLU A 4 10.01 6.38 -1.40
C GLU A 4 8.90 5.34 -1.63
N THR A 5 7.74 5.83 -2.05
CA THR A 5 6.63 4.98 -2.45
C THR A 5 6.77 4.60 -3.92
N TYR A 6 6.51 3.33 -4.23
CA TYR A 6 6.54 2.83 -5.61
C TYR A 6 5.48 3.56 -6.44
N ASN A 7 5.90 4.05 -7.60
CA ASN A 7 5.03 4.79 -8.51
C ASN A 7 4.48 3.88 -9.61
N TYR A 8 3.17 3.68 -9.59
CA TYR A 8 2.47 2.89 -10.62
C TYR A 8 2.22 3.67 -11.91
N ALA A 9 2.19 5.00 -11.83
CA ALA A 9 1.83 5.84 -12.97
C ALA A 9 3.02 6.06 -13.93
N GLY A 10 2.71 6.47 -15.13
CA GLY A 10 3.73 6.90 -16.09
C GLY A 10 4.32 5.82 -16.97
N LYS A 11 4.00 4.55 -16.73
CA LYS A 11 4.45 3.45 -17.57
C LYS A 11 3.45 2.30 -17.55
N GLU A 12 3.48 1.48 -18.58
CA GLU A 12 2.61 0.32 -18.69
C GLU A 12 3.25 -0.93 -18.06
N ASP A 13 4.54 -1.17 -18.34
CA ASP A 13 5.24 -2.37 -17.88
C ASP A 13 5.93 -2.13 -16.55
N HIS A 14 5.70 -3.05 -15.61
CA HIS A 14 6.25 -2.98 -14.26
C HIS A 14 6.99 -4.27 -13.92
N HIS A 15 8.13 -4.09 -13.23
CA HIS A 15 8.98 -5.19 -12.78
C HIS A 15 9.52 -4.87 -11.39
N LEU A 16 9.14 -5.67 -10.41
CA LEU A 16 9.60 -5.49 -9.04
C LEU A 16 9.71 -6.85 -8.32
N ARG A 17 10.36 -6.85 -7.17
CA ARG A 17 10.42 -8.02 -6.30
C ARG A 17 9.95 -7.61 -4.90
N MET A 18 8.90 -8.24 -4.41
CA MET A 18 8.44 -7.99 -3.04
C MET A 18 9.41 -8.61 -2.05
N VAL A 19 9.74 -7.89 -0.99
CA VAL A 19 10.68 -8.31 0.04
C VAL A 19 10.17 -7.94 1.43
N GLY A 20 10.50 -8.75 2.42
CA GLY A 20 10.09 -8.49 3.79
C GLY A 20 8.62 -8.84 4.05
N ASP A 21 8.08 -8.24 5.10
CA ASP A 21 6.75 -8.60 5.60
C ASP A 21 5.64 -7.71 5.04
N LEU A 22 4.48 -8.32 4.85
CA LEU A 22 3.26 -7.61 4.47
C LEU A 22 2.69 -6.86 5.67
N LEU A 23 2.33 -5.60 5.48
CA LEU A 23 1.68 -4.76 6.49
C LEU A 23 0.19 -4.64 6.19
N PRO A 24 -0.69 -5.25 6.99
CA PRO A 24 -2.13 -5.05 6.84
C PRO A 24 -2.56 -3.76 7.53
N ARG A 25 -3.35 -2.94 6.84
CA ARG A 25 -3.95 -1.75 7.42
C ARG A 25 -5.16 -1.29 6.61
N TYR A 26 -5.98 -0.46 7.23
CA TYR A 26 -7.07 0.26 6.57
C TYR A 26 -6.83 1.76 6.73
N VAL A 27 -7.21 2.54 5.75
CA VAL A 27 -6.90 3.97 5.70
C VAL A 27 -8.13 4.75 5.27
N TYR A 28 -8.34 5.89 5.93
CA TYR A 28 -9.29 6.92 5.50
C TYR A 28 -8.56 7.92 4.61
N TRP A 29 -9.28 8.50 3.66
CA TRP A 29 -8.75 9.60 2.87
C TRP A 29 -9.55 10.86 3.14
N ILE A 30 -8.86 11.91 3.56
CA ILE A 30 -9.45 13.18 3.95
C ILE A 30 -8.87 14.25 3.05
N LYS A 31 -9.71 15.20 2.63
CA LYS A 31 -9.25 16.34 1.85
C LYS A 31 -8.53 17.33 2.75
N GLY A 32 -7.27 17.61 2.44
CA GLY A 32 -6.48 18.66 3.09
C GLY A 32 -6.36 19.89 2.21
N GLU A 33 -5.38 20.74 2.53
CA GLU A 33 -5.12 21.96 1.75
C GLU A 33 -4.94 21.65 0.26
N ASN A 34 -5.40 22.56 -0.58
CA ASN A 34 -5.30 22.45 -2.04
C ASN A 34 -5.94 21.17 -2.61
N ASN A 35 -6.97 20.66 -1.94
CA ASN A 35 -7.65 19.43 -2.33
C ASN A 35 -6.76 18.19 -2.36
N LYS A 36 -5.63 18.21 -1.67
CA LYS A 36 -4.79 17.02 -1.54
C LYS A 36 -5.43 16.00 -0.64
N ASN A 37 -5.38 14.75 -1.04
CA ASN A 37 -5.85 13.65 -0.22
C ASN A 37 -4.81 13.33 0.85
N ILE A 38 -5.26 13.32 2.10
CA ILE A 38 -4.43 13.00 3.26
C ILE A 38 -4.84 11.62 3.77
N PRO A 39 -3.92 10.65 3.79
CA PRO A 39 -4.23 9.33 4.35
C PRO A 39 -4.19 9.38 5.87
N MET A 40 -5.18 8.75 6.49
CA MET A 40 -5.20 8.54 7.94
C MET A 40 -5.51 7.09 8.23
N GLU A 41 -4.65 6.44 8.98
CA GLU A 41 -4.85 5.04 9.33
C GLU A 41 -6.06 4.88 10.24
N CYS A 42 -6.87 3.86 9.96
CA CYS A 42 -8.02 3.49 10.77
C CYS A 42 -7.52 2.79 12.03
N LEU A 43 -7.66 3.44 13.18
CA LEU A 43 -7.17 2.90 14.46
C LEU A 43 -8.09 1.83 15.06
N SER A 44 -9.29 1.67 14.55
CA SER A 44 -10.15 0.55 14.95
C SER A 44 -9.71 -0.79 14.34
N PHE A 45 -8.84 -0.74 13.31
CA PHE A 45 -8.23 -1.95 12.75
C PHE A 45 -6.88 -2.21 13.41
N ASP A 46 -6.73 -3.40 13.99
CA ASP A 46 -5.49 -3.82 14.65
C ASP A 46 -4.59 -4.53 13.65
N ARG A 47 -3.39 -3.98 13.40
CA ARG A 47 -2.41 -4.55 12.48
C ARG A 47 -1.96 -5.95 12.86
N ASN A 48 -1.85 -6.22 14.17
CA ASN A 48 -1.32 -7.49 14.68
C ASN A 48 -2.32 -8.63 14.58
N SER A 49 -3.57 -8.37 14.95
CA SER A 49 -4.64 -9.38 14.89
C SER A 49 -5.36 -9.39 13.56
N GLU A 50 -5.15 -8.37 12.73
CA GLU A 50 -5.85 -8.16 11.46
C GLU A 50 -7.37 -8.15 11.62
N THR A 51 -7.83 -7.52 12.70
CA THR A 51 -9.27 -7.42 13.02
C THR A 51 -9.64 -6.00 13.41
N PHE A 52 -10.91 -5.65 13.21
CA PHE A 52 -11.49 -4.42 13.75
C PHE A 52 -11.93 -4.73 15.18
N ASN A 53 -11.24 -4.17 16.16
CA ASN A 53 -11.47 -4.52 17.56
C ASN A 53 -11.73 -3.32 18.51
N ASN A 54 -11.63 -2.10 18.03
CA ASN A 54 -11.88 -0.88 18.79
C ASN A 54 -11.06 -0.76 20.09
N LYS A 55 -9.88 -1.36 20.17
CA LYS A 55 -8.98 -1.21 21.30
C LYS A 55 -8.50 0.23 21.46
N GLU A 56 -8.31 0.92 20.36
CA GLU A 56 -7.97 2.32 20.35
C GLU A 56 -9.14 3.12 19.81
N HIS A 57 -9.33 4.34 20.34
CA HIS A 57 -10.36 5.23 19.83
C HIS A 57 -9.96 5.77 18.46
N ASP A 58 -10.85 5.64 17.51
CA ASP A 58 -10.65 6.13 16.14
C ASP A 58 -11.35 7.48 16.00
N HIS A 59 -10.60 8.56 16.16
CA HIS A 59 -11.13 9.93 16.15
C HIS A 59 -11.72 10.35 14.79
N VAL A 60 -11.36 9.66 13.70
CA VAL A 60 -11.95 9.98 12.40
C VAL A 60 -13.47 9.82 12.43
N ARG A 61 -13.95 8.84 13.17
CA ARG A 61 -15.39 8.60 13.32
C ARG A 61 -16.12 9.74 14.02
N ASP A 62 -15.42 10.46 14.91
CA ASP A 62 -16.00 11.61 15.61
C ASP A 62 -16.17 12.80 14.67
N PHE A 63 -15.21 13.02 13.77
CA PHE A 63 -15.20 14.13 12.83
C PHE A 63 -15.98 13.83 11.55
N TYR A 64 -15.93 12.60 11.09
CA TYR A 64 -16.52 12.16 9.82
C TYR A 64 -17.23 10.83 10.02
N PRO A 65 -18.40 10.82 10.67
CA PRO A 65 -19.07 9.56 11.03
C PRO A 65 -19.47 8.68 9.84
N ASP A 66 -19.65 9.28 8.67
CA ASP A 66 -20.05 8.54 7.46
C ASP A 66 -18.90 8.12 6.58
N LEU A 67 -17.68 8.58 6.88
CA LEU A 67 -16.51 8.23 6.09
C LEU A 67 -16.07 6.80 6.37
N LYS A 68 -15.82 6.04 5.31
CA LYS A 68 -15.38 4.65 5.42
C LYS A 68 -13.90 4.53 5.12
N CYS A 69 -13.22 3.66 5.86
CA CYS A 69 -11.84 3.31 5.55
C CYS A 69 -11.80 2.23 4.46
N GLY A 70 -10.75 2.25 3.68
CA GLY A 70 -10.50 1.27 2.65
C GLY A 70 -9.27 0.44 2.94
N TRP A 71 -9.23 -0.75 2.38
CA TRP A 71 -8.09 -1.66 2.43
C TRP A 71 -6.85 -0.97 1.87
N SER A 72 -5.73 -1.03 2.59
CA SER A 72 -4.48 -0.39 2.18
C SER A 72 -3.27 -1.17 2.72
N TYR A 73 -3.06 -2.37 2.17
CA TYR A 73 -1.93 -3.20 2.54
C TYR A 73 -0.67 -2.74 1.82
N ALA A 74 0.46 -2.88 2.49
CA ALA A 74 1.74 -2.43 1.96
C ALA A 74 2.84 -3.46 2.22
N VAL A 75 3.86 -3.43 1.37
CA VAL A 75 5.04 -4.28 1.50
C VAL A 75 6.23 -3.52 0.90
N GLN A 76 7.44 -3.83 1.32
CA GLN A 76 8.60 -3.26 0.66
C GLN A 76 8.90 -4.04 -0.62
N CYS A 77 9.51 -3.38 -1.58
CA CYS A 77 9.90 -4.02 -2.83
C CYS A 77 11.22 -3.47 -3.35
N ILE A 78 11.90 -4.26 -4.16
CA ILE A 78 13.00 -3.79 -5.00
C ILE A 78 12.38 -3.38 -6.33
N ASP A 79 12.54 -2.11 -6.68
CA ASP A 79 12.08 -1.57 -7.95
C ASP A 79 13.22 -1.71 -8.96
N TYR A 80 13.03 -2.53 -9.99
CA TYR A 80 14.08 -2.76 -10.98
C TYR A 80 14.25 -1.61 -11.97
N GLY A 81 13.38 -0.61 -11.92
CA GLY A 81 13.58 0.62 -12.69
C GLY A 81 14.81 1.42 -12.26
N ASP A 82 15.09 1.44 -10.96
CA ASP A 82 16.25 2.15 -10.40
C ASP A 82 17.05 1.34 -9.37
N LYS A 83 16.72 0.07 -9.18
CA LYS A 83 17.38 -0.86 -8.25
C LYS A 83 17.37 -0.39 -6.79
N SER A 84 16.30 0.26 -6.38
CA SER A 84 16.14 0.75 -5.01
C SER A 84 14.98 0.08 -4.30
N VAL A 85 15.01 0.14 -2.96
CA VAL A 85 13.89 -0.33 -2.13
C VAL A 85 12.83 0.76 -2.05
N LYS A 86 11.58 0.37 -2.25
CA LYS A 86 10.43 1.27 -2.16
C LYS A 86 9.30 0.62 -1.36
N VAL A 87 8.38 1.45 -0.87
CA VAL A 87 7.14 0.98 -0.26
C VAL A 87 6.12 0.76 -1.38
N LEU A 88 5.64 -0.47 -1.49
CA LEU A 88 4.61 -0.83 -2.46
C LEU A 88 3.26 -0.86 -1.77
N ASN A 89 2.41 0.11 -2.07
CA ASN A 89 1.01 0.06 -1.66
C ASN A 89 0.30 -0.90 -2.61
N LEU A 90 -0.19 -2.01 -2.09
CA LEU A 90 -0.81 -3.04 -2.92
C LEU A 90 -2.14 -2.55 -3.49
N LYS A 91 -2.35 -2.81 -4.76
CA LYS A 91 -3.61 -2.51 -5.44
C LYS A 91 -4.46 -3.77 -5.46
N ARG A 92 -5.70 -3.66 -5.02
CA ARG A 92 -6.57 -4.84 -4.83
C ARG A 92 -6.66 -5.72 -6.07
N LYS A 93 -6.91 -5.14 -7.23
CA LYS A 93 -7.04 -5.91 -8.47
C LYS A 93 -5.78 -6.68 -8.83
N LEU A 94 -4.62 -6.07 -8.62
CA LEU A 94 -3.35 -6.73 -8.85
C LEU A 94 -3.10 -7.81 -7.78
N PHE A 95 -3.35 -7.48 -6.53
CA PHE A 95 -3.12 -8.40 -5.42
C PHE A 95 -4.00 -9.65 -5.51
N ASP A 96 -5.25 -9.50 -5.95
CA ASP A 96 -6.15 -10.64 -6.16
C ASP A 96 -5.57 -11.62 -7.18
N GLN A 97 -4.97 -11.11 -8.26
CA GLN A 97 -4.28 -11.94 -9.24
C GLN A 97 -3.03 -12.59 -8.66
N MET A 98 -2.30 -11.87 -7.82
CA MET A 98 -1.12 -12.40 -7.14
C MET A 98 -1.47 -13.53 -6.19
N ILE A 99 -2.56 -13.41 -5.45
CA ILE A 99 -3.03 -14.47 -4.53
C ILE A 99 -3.30 -15.76 -5.30
N VAL A 100 -3.95 -15.66 -6.45
CA VAL A 100 -4.20 -16.83 -7.31
C VAL A 100 -2.88 -17.47 -7.76
N ALA A 101 -1.91 -16.64 -8.19
CA ALA A 101 -0.60 -17.13 -8.59
C ALA A 101 0.18 -17.77 -7.44
N MET A 102 0.03 -17.24 -6.22
CA MET A 102 0.69 -17.76 -5.03
C MET A 102 0.26 -19.19 -4.67
N GLU A 103 -0.93 -19.61 -5.05
CA GLU A 103 -1.38 -20.98 -4.83
C GLU A 103 -0.49 -21.97 -5.56
N GLU A 104 0.04 -21.59 -6.73
CA GLU A 104 0.92 -22.44 -7.53
C GLU A 104 2.41 -22.16 -7.28
N LEU A 105 2.77 -20.89 -7.13
CA LEU A 105 4.16 -20.45 -7.08
C LEU A 105 4.71 -20.27 -5.66
N GLY A 106 3.84 -20.22 -4.66
CA GLY A 106 4.22 -19.99 -3.27
C GLY A 106 4.48 -18.53 -2.95
N ASP A 107 5.24 -18.28 -1.87
CA ASP A 107 5.52 -16.96 -1.35
C ASP A 107 6.49 -16.19 -2.27
N PRO A 108 6.06 -15.08 -2.87
CA PRO A 108 6.94 -14.30 -3.74
C PRO A 108 8.08 -13.60 -3.02
N THR A 109 7.99 -13.41 -1.70
CA THR A 109 9.01 -12.71 -0.92
C THR A 109 10.17 -13.59 -0.48
N ASP A 110 10.07 -14.90 -0.64
CA ASP A 110 11.11 -15.82 -0.21
C ASP A 110 12.42 -15.53 -0.96
N PRO A 111 13.56 -15.37 -0.25
CA PRO A 111 14.83 -15.05 -0.89
C PRO A 111 15.36 -16.12 -1.84
N VAL A 112 14.99 -17.37 -1.65
CA VAL A 112 15.48 -18.50 -2.44
C VAL A 112 14.45 -18.96 -3.47
N THR A 113 13.20 -19.14 -3.03
CA THR A 113 12.15 -19.72 -3.87
C THR A 113 11.13 -18.70 -4.38
N GLY A 114 11.25 -17.44 -3.97
CA GLY A 114 10.38 -16.37 -4.43
C GLY A 114 10.62 -16.01 -5.89
N TYR A 115 9.91 -15.01 -6.36
CA TYR A 115 9.94 -14.65 -7.78
C TYR A 115 9.66 -13.16 -7.95
N ASP A 116 10.14 -12.60 -9.05
CA ASP A 116 9.84 -11.24 -9.44
C ASP A 116 8.39 -11.11 -9.88
N ILE A 117 7.80 -9.97 -9.62
CA ILE A 117 6.46 -9.64 -10.07
C ILE A 117 6.57 -8.81 -11.34
N HIS A 118 5.98 -9.30 -12.41
CA HIS A 118 5.84 -8.58 -13.68
C HIS A 118 4.38 -8.34 -13.94
N PHE A 119 4.01 -7.11 -14.20
CA PHE A 119 2.63 -6.80 -14.52
C PHE A 119 2.51 -5.62 -15.48
N LYS A 120 1.36 -5.54 -16.14
CA LYS A 120 0.99 -4.40 -16.97
C LYS A 120 -0.09 -3.60 -16.28
N ARG A 121 -0.02 -2.28 -16.43
CA ARG A 121 -1.03 -1.35 -15.95
C ARG A 121 -1.49 -0.49 -17.12
N LYS A 122 -2.80 -0.49 -17.38
CA LYS A 122 -3.38 0.27 -18.49
C LYS A 122 -4.50 1.19 -18.01
N LYS A 123 -4.47 2.43 -18.47
CA LYS A 123 -5.61 3.33 -18.29
C LYS A 123 -6.70 2.94 -19.29
N THR A 124 -7.93 2.80 -18.78
CA THR A 124 -9.08 2.42 -19.60
C THR A 124 -10.09 3.55 -19.77
N GLY A 125 -9.83 4.71 -19.14
CA GLY A 125 -10.68 5.88 -19.22
C GLY A 125 -10.06 7.07 -18.50
N PRO A 126 -10.76 8.23 -18.45
CA PRO A 126 -10.20 9.45 -17.88
C PRO A 126 -10.22 9.50 -16.36
N GLN A 127 -11.03 8.68 -15.72
CA GLN A 127 -11.13 8.68 -14.25
C GLN A 127 -9.93 8.00 -13.60
N VAL A 128 -9.63 8.38 -12.35
CA VAL A 128 -8.53 7.80 -11.58
C VAL A 128 -8.70 6.28 -11.44
N PHE A 129 -9.91 5.83 -11.25
CA PHE A 129 -10.24 4.41 -11.07
C PHE A 129 -10.31 3.60 -12.37
N ASN A 130 -10.20 4.26 -13.54
CA ASN A 130 -10.20 3.57 -14.84
C ASN A 130 -8.82 2.99 -15.14
N VAL A 131 -8.45 1.97 -14.39
CA VAL A 131 -7.16 1.31 -14.51
C VAL A 131 -7.36 -0.20 -14.49
N GLU A 132 -6.67 -0.89 -15.38
CA GLU A 132 -6.61 -2.35 -15.39
C GLU A 132 -5.20 -2.83 -15.09
N TYR A 133 -5.11 -3.90 -14.31
CA TYR A 133 -3.85 -4.57 -14.00
C TYR A 133 -3.87 -5.96 -14.58
N GLN A 134 -2.75 -6.38 -15.15
CA GLN A 134 -2.57 -7.73 -15.67
C GLN A 134 -1.25 -8.31 -15.17
N LEU A 135 -1.33 -9.26 -14.27
CA LEU A 135 -0.16 -9.99 -13.80
C LEU A 135 0.33 -10.91 -14.93
N GLN A 136 1.62 -10.80 -15.26
CA GLN A 136 2.24 -11.64 -16.30
C GLN A 136 2.83 -12.89 -15.65
N VAL A 137 1.95 -13.83 -15.30
CA VAL A 137 2.29 -15.02 -14.50
C VAL A 137 3.44 -15.80 -15.11
N LEU A 138 3.48 -15.93 -16.44
CA LEU A 138 4.53 -16.70 -17.12
C LEU A 138 5.92 -16.09 -16.95
N LYS A 139 6.00 -14.80 -16.60
CA LYS A 139 7.27 -14.13 -16.32
C LYS A 139 7.67 -14.24 -14.85
N CYS A 140 6.74 -14.61 -13.99
CA CYS A 140 6.96 -14.73 -12.55
C CYS A 140 7.55 -16.10 -12.24
N LYS A 141 8.85 -16.26 -12.47
CA LYS A 141 9.55 -17.54 -12.29
C LYS A 141 10.37 -17.53 -11.01
N PRO A 142 10.33 -18.61 -10.22
CA PRO A 142 11.16 -18.70 -9.01
C PRO A 142 12.64 -18.50 -9.33
N ARG A 143 13.29 -17.66 -8.54
CA ARG A 143 14.73 -17.45 -8.60
C ARG A 143 15.28 -16.99 -7.27
N GLU A 144 16.49 -17.41 -6.96
CA GLU A 144 17.19 -16.92 -5.77
C GLU A 144 17.64 -15.47 -5.99
N LEU A 145 17.61 -14.67 -4.94
CA LEU A 145 18.13 -13.31 -4.99
C LEU A 145 19.62 -13.29 -5.28
N GLU A 146 20.06 -12.32 -6.06
CA GLU A 146 21.47 -12.05 -6.30
C GLU A 146 22.09 -11.36 -5.07
N ASP A 147 23.43 -11.32 -5.00
CA ASP A 147 24.12 -10.77 -3.83
C ASP A 147 23.76 -9.32 -3.53
N TRP A 148 23.63 -8.47 -4.56
CA TRP A 148 23.23 -7.07 -4.35
C TRP A 148 21.79 -6.94 -3.80
N GLU A 149 20.92 -7.84 -4.20
CA GLU A 149 19.54 -7.90 -3.69
C GLU A 149 19.54 -8.38 -2.24
N LYS A 150 20.35 -9.38 -1.92
CA LYS A 150 20.50 -9.88 -0.54
C LYS A 150 21.03 -8.78 0.38
N ASP A 151 21.93 -7.95 -0.11
CA ASP A 151 22.44 -6.81 0.65
C ASP A 151 21.34 -5.80 0.97
N LEU A 152 20.47 -5.50 0.00
CA LEU A 152 19.33 -4.63 0.21
C LEU A 152 18.38 -5.21 1.25
N VAL A 153 18.08 -6.51 1.14
CA VAL A 153 17.17 -7.20 2.07
C VAL A 153 17.74 -7.21 3.50
N ALA A 154 19.05 -7.39 3.63
CA ALA A 154 19.71 -7.38 4.95
C ALA A 154 19.60 -6.02 5.64
N SER A 155 19.44 -4.95 4.89
CA SER A 155 19.32 -3.58 5.40
C SER A 155 17.88 -3.10 5.55
N LEU A 156 16.87 -3.96 5.31
CA LEU A 156 15.48 -3.56 5.40
C LEU A 156 15.10 -3.18 6.83
N LYS A 157 14.36 -2.08 6.94
CA LYS A 157 13.71 -1.72 8.18
C LYS A 157 12.39 -2.48 8.28
N SER A 158 11.87 -2.66 9.51
CA SER A 158 10.55 -3.26 9.67
C SER A 158 9.48 -2.35 9.07
N MET A 159 8.36 -2.92 8.66
CA MET A 159 7.25 -2.11 8.13
C MET A 159 6.68 -1.17 9.20
N ASP A 160 6.74 -1.55 10.47
CA ASP A 160 6.32 -0.66 11.56
C ASP A 160 7.22 0.58 11.67
N ASP A 161 8.49 0.47 11.31
CA ASP A 161 9.41 1.60 11.28
C ASP A 161 9.23 2.45 9.99
N VAL A 162 8.93 1.80 8.88
CA VAL A 162 8.77 2.47 7.58
C VAL A 162 7.43 3.21 7.50
N LEU A 163 6.37 2.59 8.00
CA LEU A 163 5.03 3.16 8.08
C LEU A 163 4.51 3.05 9.51
N PRO A 164 4.98 3.90 10.41
CA PRO A 164 4.59 3.84 11.81
C PRO A 164 3.09 4.01 12.00
N ARG A 165 2.51 3.22 12.90
CA ARG A 165 1.12 3.38 13.27
C ARG A 165 0.99 4.66 14.10
N PRO A 166 0.15 5.61 13.71
CA PRO A 166 -0.05 6.82 14.50
C PRO A 166 -0.74 6.50 15.82
N THR A 167 -0.45 7.30 16.85
CA THR A 167 -1.19 7.24 18.10
C THR A 167 -2.55 7.91 17.93
N ALA A 168 -3.50 7.59 18.82
CA ALA A 168 -4.81 8.26 18.82
C ALA A 168 -4.65 9.78 19.01
N ASP A 169 -3.71 10.21 19.85
CA ASP A 169 -3.44 11.64 20.08
C ASP A 169 -2.90 12.33 18.82
N ALA A 170 -1.99 11.68 18.12
CA ALA A 170 -1.44 12.21 16.86
C ALA A 170 -2.51 12.31 15.79
N GLN A 171 -3.38 11.31 15.70
CA GLN A 171 -4.53 11.33 14.79
C GLN A 171 -5.45 12.50 15.09
N LEU A 172 -5.80 12.70 16.36
CA LEU A 172 -6.67 13.78 16.80
C LEU A 172 -6.09 15.15 16.48
N GLU A 173 -4.78 15.34 16.72
CA GLU A 173 -4.11 16.59 16.41
C GLU A 173 -4.16 16.91 14.92
N LEU A 174 -3.90 15.91 14.08
CA LEU A 174 -3.96 16.06 12.62
C LEU A 174 -5.37 16.40 12.15
N LEU A 175 -6.39 15.73 12.71
CA LEU A 175 -7.80 16.01 12.41
C LEU A 175 -8.19 17.43 12.77
N ARG A 176 -7.76 17.92 13.93
CA ARG A 176 -8.03 19.31 14.36
C ARG A 176 -7.39 20.32 13.41
N ARG A 177 -6.17 20.04 12.98
CA ARG A 177 -5.45 20.90 12.05
C ARG A 177 -6.16 20.97 10.69
N VAL A 178 -6.56 19.84 10.16
CA VAL A 178 -7.27 19.75 8.88
C VAL A 178 -8.63 20.45 8.95
N ASN A 179 -9.37 20.26 10.05
CA ASN A 179 -10.70 20.86 10.21
C ASN A 179 -10.62 22.36 10.44
N ASN A 180 -9.57 22.86 11.07
CA ASN A 180 -9.36 24.29 11.22
C ASN A 180 -9.10 24.99 9.88
N GLN A 181 -8.76 24.22 8.84
CA GLN A 181 -8.57 24.72 7.48
C GLN A 181 -9.85 24.63 6.65
N GLY A 182 -10.96 24.11 7.23
CA GLY A 182 -12.25 24.01 6.56
C GLY A 182 -12.37 22.92 5.52
N ASP A 183 -11.51 21.91 5.57
CA ASP A 183 -11.50 20.82 4.61
C ASP A 183 -12.56 19.77 4.94
N GLU A 184 -13.12 19.15 3.88
CA GLU A 184 -14.15 18.13 3.97
C GLU A 184 -13.67 16.76 3.53
N PRO A 185 -14.28 15.67 4.04
CA PRO A 185 -13.88 14.32 3.66
C PRO A 185 -14.24 14.00 2.21
N SER A 186 -13.45 13.16 1.59
CA SER A 186 -13.70 12.65 0.25
C SER A 186 -14.06 11.17 0.32
N GLN A 187 -15.25 10.82 -0.19
CA GLN A 187 -15.67 9.43 -0.24
C GLN A 187 -15.19 8.72 -1.51
N GLU A 188 -14.77 9.47 -2.51
CA GLU A 188 -14.32 8.92 -3.78
C GLU A 188 -12.98 8.17 -3.67
N VAL A 189 -12.29 8.39 -2.59
CA VAL A 189 -10.92 7.92 -2.43
C VAL A 189 -10.82 6.43 -2.12
N SER A 190 -11.86 5.83 -1.54
CA SER A 190 -11.87 4.39 -1.35
C SER A 190 -11.81 3.64 -2.68
N ASP A 191 -12.33 4.24 -3.75
CA ASP A 191 -12.28 3.67 -5.10
C ASP A 191 -10.86 3.68 -5.66
N GLU A 192 -10.06 4.68 -5.33
CA GLU A 192 -8.65 4.73 -5.74
C GLU A 192 -7.86 3.55 -5.16
N PHE A 193 -8.17 3.13 -3.96
CA PHE A 193 -7.48 1.99 -3.34
C PHE A 193 -7.86 0.67 -3.97
N ASP A 194 -9.14 0.51 -4.27
CA ASP A 194 -9.66 -0.75 -4.78
C ASP A 194 -9.31 -0.97 -6.24
N VAL A 195 -9.08 0.09 -7.00
CA VAL A 195 -8.93 0.01 -8.47
C VAL A 195 -7.62 0.56 -8.99
N SER A 196 -6.93 1.35 -8.22
CA SER A 196 -5.65 1.90 -8.65
C SER A 196 -4.48 1.13 -8.02
#